data_6de061c553f3b9b3134f8ea5237771cb
#
_entry.id   6de061c553f3b9b3134f8ea5237771cb
#
_cell.length_a   1.000
_cell.length_b   1.000
_cell.length_c   1.000
_cell.angle_alpha   90.00
_cell.angle_beta   90.00
_cell.angle_gamma   90.00
#
_symmetry.space_group_name_H-M   'P 1'
#
loop_
_entity.id
_entity.type
_entity.pdbx_description
1 polymer ?
#
loop_
_entity_poly.entity_id
_entity_poly.type
_entity_poly.pdbx_seq_one_letter_code
_entity_poly.pdbx_strand_id
1 'polypeptide(L)'
;MMPHGRVLIVDDDPNMHELIGLTLEEHGYATHSAMDAHEALRLVRREVPDIVLLDVRLPDISGYQLCRRLREDLGDSVGIIMISGERTESYDRTAGLLLDADDYIVKPFVLDELLARVQRLARRSRPVPRTQAAGLTPREIEVLRRLAGGQDHLAIARDLVIAPKTVEKHIEHILMKLGVHSRAQAIAVAFQEDAPAAPVLADVTRLEDIKRREEMSG
;
A
#
# COMPACT_ATOMS: atom_id res chain seq x y z
N MET A 1 1.40 17.78 11.33
CA MET A 1 0.33 17.22 10.49
C MET A 1 0.93 15.99 9.82
N MET A 2 0.32 14.81 9.95
CA MET A 2 0.87 13.60 9.29
C MET A 2 0.66 13.74 7.79
N PRO A 3 1.65 13.37 6.95
CA PRO A 3 1.50 13.45 5.50
C PRO A 3 0.37 12.54 5.01
N HIS A 4 -0.25 12.91 3.89
CA HIS A 4 -1.32 12.12 3.25
C HIS A 4 -0.82 10.78 2.68
N GLY A 5 0.50 10.60 2.59
CA GLY A 5 1.20 9.44 2.09
C GLY A 5 2.58 9.82 1.57
N ARG A 6 3.39 8.82 1.22
CA ARG A 6 4.74 8.96 0.67
C ARG A 6 4.74 8.61 -0.80
N VAL A 7 5.29 9.49 -1.61
CA VAL A 7 5.38 9.29 -3.05
C VAL A 7 6.85 9.24 -3.47
N LEU A 8 7.25 8.18 -4.14
CA LEU A 8 8.56 8.09 -4.80
C LEU A 8 8.42 8.47 -6.26
N ILE A 9 9.18 9.47 -6.69
CA ILE A 9 9.23 9.93 -8.08
C ILE A 9 10.50 9.35 -8.70
N VAL A 10 10.36 8.59 -9.79
CA VAL A 10 11.47 7.94 -10.51
C VAL A 10 11.46 8.44 -11.95
N ASP A 11 12.33 9.36 -12.25
CA ASP A 11 12.46 10.01 -13.57
C ASP A 11 13.91 10.50 -13.70
N ASP A 12 14.52 10.50 -14.88
CA ASP A 12 15.89 10.99 -15.09
C ASP A 12 15.93 12.51 -15.34
N ASP A 13 14.79 13.19 -15.42
CA ASP A 13 14.68 14.63 -15.56
C ASP A 13 14.53 15.33 -14.20
N PRO A 14 15.54 16.10 -13.71
CA PRO A 14 15.45 16.83 -12.46
C PRO A 14 14.32 17.89 -12.43
N ASN A 15 13.93 18.44 -13.60
CA ASN A 15 12.84 19.41 -13.64
C ASN A 15 11.48 18.72 -13.36
N MET A 16 11.33 17.45 -13.77
CA MET A 16 10.15 16.67 -13.43
C MET A 16 10.08 16.39 -11.94
N HIS A 17 11.20 16.11 -11.28
CA HIS A 17 11.26 15.93 -9.83
C HIS A 17 10.82 17.19 -9.10
N GLU A 18 11.34 18.36 -9.48
CA GLU A 18 10.99 19.63 -8.84
C GLU A 18 9.50 19.95 -9.05
N LEU A 19 9.03 19.86 -10.30
CA LEU A 19 7.65 20.19 -10.66
C LEU A 19 6.62 19.30 -9.97
N ILE A 20 6.81 17.98 -10.04
CA ILE A 20 5.92 17.01 -9.42
C ILE A 20 6.04 17.05 -7.90
N GLY A 21 7.27 17.16 -7.38
CA GLY A 21 7.55 17.21 -5.95
C GLY A 21 6.84 18.38 -5.28
N LEU A 22 7.05 19.61 -5.76
CA LEU A 22 6.38 20.80 -5.24
C LEU A 22 4.86 20.66 -5.26
N THR A 23 4.29 20.18 -6.37
CA THR A 23 2.84 19.99 -6.50
C THR A 23 2.30 19.00 -5.46
N LEU A 24 2.99 17.89 -5.23
CA LEU A 24 2.54 16.87 -4.27
C LEU A 24 2.71 17.33 -2.82
N GLU A 25 3.81 18.05 -2.51
CA GLU A 25 4.08 18.59 -1.18
C GLU A 25 3.06 19.67 -0.79
N GLU A 26 2.67 20.55 -1.71
CA GLU A 26 1.57 21.51 -1.50
C GLU A 26 0.24 20.82 -1.15
N HIS A 27 0.07 19.57 -1.61
CA HIS A 27 -1.11 18.76 -1.31
C HIS A 27 -0.90 17.76 -0.15
N GLY A 28 0.17 17.96 0.63
CA GLY A 28 0.39 17.23 1.89
C GLY A 28 1.00 15.83 1.73
N TYR A 29 1.59 15.49 0.58
CA TYR A 29 2.37 14.27 0.43
C TYR A 29 3.83 14.51 0.83
N ALA A 30 4.49 13.47 1.35
CA ALA A 30 5.94 13.46 1.47
C ALA A 30 6.54 12.87 0.19
N THR A 31 7.51 13.56 -0.42
CA THR A 31 8.11 13.13 -1.68
C THR A 31 9.56 12.69 -1.51
N HIS A 32 9.96 11.68 -2.27
CA HIS A 32 11.34 11.30 -2.50
C HIS A 32 11.55 11.16 -4.00
N SER A 33 12.78 11.43 -4.45
CA SER A 33 13.15 11.38 -5.86
C SER A 33 14.30 10.41 -6.10
N ALA A 34 14.25 9.72 -7.23
CA ALA A 34 15.30 8.84 -7.73
C ALA A 34 15.53 9.11 -9.22
N MET A 35 16.79 9.24 -9.63
CA MET A 35 17.17 9.52 -11.01
C MET A 35 17.28 8.25 -11.86
N ASP A 36 17.30 7.09 -11.23
CA ASP A 36 17.42 5.79 -11.87
C ASP A 36 16.76 4.68 -11.04
N ALA A 37 16.62 3.50 -11.62
CA ALA A 37 16.00 2.37 -10.95
C ALA A 37 16.83 1.84 -9.77
N HIS A 38 18.15 1.95 -9.85
CA HIS A 38 19.03 1.51 -8.77
C HIS A 38 18.85 2.36 -7.51
N GLU A 39 18.75 3.68 -7.68
CA GLU A 39 18.45 4.60 -6.61
C GLU A 39 17.04 4.37 -6.05
N ALA A 40 16.05 4.19 -6.92
CA ALA A 40 14.68 3.89 -6.52
C ALA A 40 14.62 2.64 -5.62
N LEU A 41 15.27 1.54 -6.02
CA LEU A 41 15.31 0.31 -5.22
C LEU A 41 16.04 0.50 -3.88
N ARG A 42 17.07 1.36 -3.82
CA ARG A 42 17.73 1.69 -2.54
C ARG A 42 16.79 2.45 -1.59
N LEU A 43 16.04 3.42 -2.12
CA LEU A 43 15.09 4.20 -1.33
C LEU A 43 13.95 3.32 -0.82
N VAL A 44 13.37 2.48 -1.69
CA VAL A 44 12.30 1.54 -1.34
C VAL A 44 12.70 0.57 -0.21
N ARG A 45 13.96 0.10 -0.21
CA ARG A 45 14.48 -0.76 0.87
C ARG A 45 14.60 -0.05 2.22
N ARG A 46 14.81 1.27 2.22
CA ARG A 46 14.89 2.07 3.44
C ARG A 46 13.51 2.41 3.98
N GLU A 47 12.63 2.78 3.08
CA GLU A 47 11.28 3.20 3.41
C GLU A 47 10.35 2.91 2.24
N VAL A 48 9.36 2.04 2.48
CA VAL A 48 8.40 1.66 1.44
C VAL A 48 7.47 2.83 1.16
N PRO A 49 7.37 3.33 -0.08
CA PRO A 49 6.44 4.39 -0.45
C PRO A 49 5.01 3.84 -0.55
N ASP A 50 4.02 4.72 -0.43
CA ASP A 50 2.62 4.38 -0.71
C ASP A 50 2.34 4.36 -2.21
N ILE A 51 3.05 5.24 -2.96
CA ILE A 51 2.90 5.38 -4.42
C ILE A 51 4.27 5.57 -5.07
N VAL A 52 4.45 4.97 -6.23
CA VAL A 52 5.59 5.20 -7.13
C VAL A 52 5.08 5.82 -8.43
N LEU A 53 5.61 6.99 -8.76
CA LEU A 53 5.51 7.61 -10.09
C LEU A 53 6.74 7.20 -10.88
N LEU A 54 6.57 6.49 -11.98
CA LEU A 54 7.65 5.79 -12.64
C LEU A 54 7.72 6.12 -14.11
N ASP A 55 8.78 6.79 -14.53
CA ASP A 55 9.05 6.97 -15.97
C ASP A 55 9.34 5.62 -16.63
N VAL A 56 8.82 5.45 -17.82
CA VAL A 56 9.10 4.29 -18.68
C VAL A 56 10.55 4.24 -19.12
N ARG A 57 11.16 5.41 -19.36
CA ARG A 57 12.56 5.53 -19.82
C ARG A 57 13.45 5.94 -18.68
N LEU A 58 14.25 5.01 -18.18
CA LEU A 58 15.28 5.26 -17.19
C LEU A 58 16.66 4.93 -17.78
N PRO A 59 17.75 5.53 -17.26
CA PRO A 59 19.07 5.39 -17.86
C PRO A 59 19.70 4.00 -17.68
N ASP A 60 19.29 3.24 -16.67
CA ASP A 60 19.87 1.95 -16.31
C ASP A 60 19.02 0.75 -16.76
N ILE A 61 17.75 0.71 -16.40
CA ILE A 61 16.79 -0.31 -16.85
C ILE A 61 15.47 0.34 -17.24
N SER A 62 14.64 -0.33 -18.02
CA SER A 62 13.33 0.24 -18.35
C SER A 62 12.42 0.33 -17.11
N GLY A 63 11.56 1.37 -17.05
CA GLY A 63 10.55 1.49 -15.99
C GLY A 63 9.64 0.27 -15.88
N TYR A 64 9.40 -0.45 -16.98
CA TYR A 64 8.65 -1.71 -16.95
C TYR A 64 9.37 -2.80 -16.14
N GLN A 65 10.70 -2.91 -16.29
CA GLN A 65 11.48 -3.86 -15.52
C GLN A 65 11.52 -3.50 -14.03
N LEU A 66 11.61 -2.20 -13.72
CA LEU A 66 11.51 -1.73 -12.34
C LEU A 66 10.11 -1.98 -11.75
N CYS A 67 9.03 -1.68 -12.50
CA CYS A 67 7.66 -1.94 -12.10
C CYS A 67 7.47 -3.41 -11.70
N ARG A 68 7.90 -4.34 -12.55
CA ARG A 68 7.84 -5.76 -12.28
C ARG A 68 8.59 -6.15 -11.00
N ARG A 69 9.82 -5.64 -10.80
CA ARG A 69 10.57 -5.89 -9.58
C ARG A 69 9.88 -5.38 -8.33
N LEU A 70 9.31 -4.16 -8.39
CA LEU A 70 8.55 -3.61 -7.28
C LEU A 70 7.33 -4.46 -6.95
N ARG A 71 6.65 -5.04 -7.95
CA ARG A 71 5.55 -5.98 -7.73
C ARG A 71 5.99 -7.31 -7.14
N GLU A 72 7.10 -7.86 -7.60
CA GLU A 72 7.68 -9.09 -7.04
C GLU A 72 8.07 -8.90 -5.56
N ASP A 73 8.65 -7.73 -5.20
CA ASP A 73 9.14 -7.46 -3.85
C ASP A 73 8.04 -6.98 -2.89
N LEU A 74 7.07 -6.18 -3.34
CA LEU A 74 6.11 -5.45 -2.51
C LEU A 74 4.65 -5.84 -2.73
N GLY A 75 4.34 -6.61 -3.79
CA GLY A 75 2.97 -6.96 -4.14
C GLY A 75 2.10 -5.73 -4.43
N ASP A 76 0.82 -5.81 -4.05
CA ASP A 76 -0.18 -4.75 -4.28
C ASP A 76 -0.19 -3.67 -3.18
N SER A 77 0.75 -3.71 -2.23
CA SER A 77 0.83 -2.75 -1.14
C SER A 77 1.27 -1.35 -1.59
N VAL A 78 1.88 -1.24 -2.76
CA VAL A 78 2.37 0.03 -3.35
C VAL A 78 1.60 0.32 -4.62
N GLY A 79 1.05 1.53 -4.73
CA GLY A 79 0.44 1.99 -5.98
C GLY A 79 1.51 2.39 -7.00
N ILE A 80 1.40 1.97 -8.26
CA ILE A 80 2.36 2.33 -9.31
C ILE A 80 1.64 3.04 -10.46
N ILE A 81 2.06 4.29 -10.74
CA ILE A 81 1.63 5.05 -11.92
C ILE A 81 2.81 5.13 -12.89
N MET A 82 2.63 4.56 -14.07
CA MET A 82 3.62 4.68 -15.15
C MET A 82 3.46 6.02 -15.85
N ILE A 83 4.58 6.69 -16.13
CA ILE A 83 4.63 7.96 -16.87
C ILE A 83 5.40 7.71 -18.18
N SER A 84 4.82 8.03 -19.34
CA SER A 84 5.45 7.78 -20.64
C SER A 84 5.50 9.01 -21.53
N GLY A 85 6.56 9.15 -22.32
CA GLY A 85 6.85 10.30 -23.17
C GLY A 85 6.16 10.36 -24.52
N GLU A 86 5.48 9.31 -25.02
CA GLU A 86 4.83 9.37 -26.35
C GLU A 86 3.64 8.43 -26.56
N ARG A 87 2.69 8.92 -27.37
CA ARG A 87 1.51 8.20 -27.86
C ARG A 87 1.80 7.05 -28.83
N THR A 88 3.06 6.75 -29.13
CA THR A 88 3.43 6.09 -30.40
C THR A 88 3.52 4.58 -30.30
N GLU A 89 3.42 3.98 -29.12
CA GLU A 89 3.46 2.53 -29.06
C GLU A 89 2.18 1.97 -28.43
N SER A 90 1.23 1.61 -29.29
CA SER A 90 0.09 0.76 -28.90
C SER A 90 0.57 -0.54 -28.20
N TYR A 91 1.81 -0.91 -28.42
CA TYR A 91 2.53 -2.00 -27.74
C TYR A 91 2.82 -1.66 -26.27
N ASP A 92 3.24 -0.43 -25.96
CA ASP A 92 3.57 -0.01 -24.58
C ASP A 92 2.32 0.10 -23.70
N ARG A 93 1.19 0.51 -24.25
CA ARG A 93 -0.09 0.52 -23.52
C ARG A 93 -0.58 -0.90 -23.19
N THR A 94 -0.39 -1.84 -24.10
CA THR A 94 -0.77 -3.24 -23.89
C THR A 94 0.22 -3.93 -22.96
N ALA A 95 1.52 -3.62 -23.06
CA ALA A 95 2.55 -4.12 -22.16
C ALA A 95 2.39 -3.52 -20.75
N GLY A 96 2.07 -2.23 -20.62
CA GLY A 96 1.81 -1.57 -19.32
C GLY A 96 0.56 -2.09 -18.61
N LEU A 97 -0.49 -2.45 -19.35
CA LEU A 97 -1.69 -3.11 -18.81
C LEU A 97 -1.44 -4.58 -18.43
N LEU A 98 -0.41 -5.23 -19.03
CA LEU A 98 0.00 -6.59 -18.72
C LEU A 98 1.07 -6.66 -17.60
N LEU A 99 1.61 -5.51 -17.17
CA LEU A 99 2.78 -5.43 -16.28
C LEU A 99 2.45 -4.88 -14.89
N ASP A 100 1.28 -5.15 -14.34
CA ASP A 100 0.97 -4.90 -12.92
C ASP A 100 1.06 -3.41 -12.47
N ALA A 101 1.03 -2.42 -13.37
CA ALA A 101 0.85 -1.03 -13.02
C ALA A 101 -0.62 -0.72 -12.74
N ASP A 102 -0.89 0.13 -11.73
CA ASP A 102 -2.26 0.51 -11.34
C ASP A 102 -2.85 1.59 -12.24
N ASP A 103 -2.00 2.42 -12.83
CA ASP A 103 -2.40 3.52 -13.72
C ASP A 103 -1.28 3.91 -14.68
N TYR A 104 -1.66 4.71 -15.69
CA TYR A 104 -0.76 5.15 -16.75
C TYR A 104 -1.09 6.57 -17.17
N ILE A 105 -0.07 7.43 -17.30
CA ILE A 105 -0.20 8.82 -17.78
C ILE A 105 0.80 9.11 -18.88
N VAL A 106 0.40 9.90 -19.88
CA VAL A 106 1.23 10.23 -21.05
C VAL A 106 1.71 11.67 -20.97
N LYS A 107 3.02 11.88 -21.13
CA LYS A 107 3.62 13.23 -21.29
C LYS A 107 3.26 13.79 -22.69
N PRO A 108 2.89 15.07 -22.84
CA PRO A 108 2.68 16.03 -21.75
C PRO A 108 1.34 15.83 -21.04
N PHE A 109 1.33 15.97 -19.72
CA PHE A 109 0.14 15.88 -18.88
C PHE A 109 -0.06 17.16 -18.07
N VAL A 110 -1.28 17.35 -17.58
CA VAL A 110 -1.62 18.44 -16.65
C VAL A 110 -1.38 17.93 -15.22
N LEU A 111 -0.77 18.76 -14.36
CA LEU A 111 -0.46 18.40 -12.97
C LEU A 111 -1.70 18.01 -12.17
N ASP A 112 -2.83 18.68 -12.43
CA ASP A 112 -4.11 18.33 -11.78
C ASP A 112 -4.56 16.90 -12.14
N GLU A 113 -4.29 16.43 -13.36
CA GLU A 113 -4.58 15.06 -13.76
C GLU A 113 -3.71 14.07 -12.98
N LEU A 114 -2.40 14.34 -12.89
CA LEU A 114 -1.48 13.51 -12.12
C LEU A 114 -1.91 13.45 -10.65
N LEU A 115 -2.21 14.61 -10.05
CA LEU A 115 -2.66 14.72 -8.67
C LEU A 115 -3.94 13.93 -8.42
N ALA A 116 -4.92 14.02 -9.33
CA ALA A 116 -6.17 13.26 -9.21
C ALA A 116 -5.93 11.74 -9.22
N ARG A 117 -4.99 11.26 -10.05
CA ARG A 117 -4.58 9.85 -10.12
C ARG A 117 -3.85 9.41 -8.84
N VAL A 118 -2.92 10.22 -8.34
CA VAL A 118 -2.22 9.99 -7.07
C VAL A 118 -3.23 9.90 -5.93
N GLN A 119 -4.15 10.86 -5.82
CA GLN A 119 -5.18 10.85 -4.77
C GLN A 119 -6.10 9.62 -4.87
N ARG A 120 -6.45 9.19 -6.07
CA ARG A 120 -7.25 7.99 -6.29
C ARG A 120 -6.51 6.74 -5.81
N LEU A 121 -5.21 6.64 -6.12
CA LEU A 121 -4.38 5.52 -5.71
C LEU A 121 -4.10 5.54 -4.21
N ALA A 122 -3.78 6.71 -3.63
CA ALA A 122 -3.56 6.88 -2.20
C ALA A 122 -4.77 6.42 -1.35
N ARG A 123 -5.98 6.57 -1.90
CA ARG A 123 -7.20 6.03 -1.25
C ARG A 123 -7.27 4.51 -1.31
N ARG A 124 -6.67 3.86 -2.31
CA ARG A 124 -6.59 2.40 -2.44
C ARG A 124 -5.44 1.83 -1.62
N SER A 125 -4.29 2.51 -1.61
CA SER A 125 -3.09 2.13 -0.86
C SER A 125 -3.19 2.47 0.63
N ARG A 126 -4.12 3.36 1.06
CA ARG A 126 -4.53 3.33 2.45
C ARG A 126 -5.11 1.95 2.68
N PRO A 127 -4.57 1.19 3.66
CA PRO A 127 -5.21 -0.05 4.04
C PRO A 127 -6.67 0.33 4.28
N VAL A 128 -7.55 -0.11 3.38
CA VAL A 128 -8.99 -0.13 3.70
C VAL A 128 -8.99 -0.89 4.99
N PRO A 129 -9.46 -0.30 6.12
CA PRO A 129 -9.46 -1.02 7.38
C PRO A 129 -9.92 -2.43 7.05
N ARG A 130 -9.19 -3.47 7.46
CA ARG A 130 -9.56 -4.87 7.13
C ARG A 130 -11.03 -5.11 7.38
N THR A 131 -11.61 -4.30 8.24
CA THR A 131 -13.04 -4.13 8.48
C THR A 131 -13.86 -3.75 7.23
N GLN A 132 -13.37 -2.89 6.34
CA GLN A 132 -14.06 -2.54 5.08
C GLN A 132 -13.73 -3.54 3.96
N ALA A 133 -12.47 -4.01 3.88
CA ALA A 133 -12.08 -5.06 2.95
C ALA A 133 -12.79 -6.39 3.25
N ALA A 134 -13.08 -6.67 4.52
CA ALA A 134 -13.90 -7.81 4.96
C ALA A 134 -15.42 -7.61 4.73
N GLY A 135 -15.84 -6.51 4.10
CA GLY A 135 -17.26 -6.24 3.83
C GLY A 135 -18.10 -6.01 5.10
N LEU A 136 -17.49 -5.46 6.16
CA LEU A 136 -18.22 -5.08 7.36
C LEU A 136 -19.13 -3.90 7.07
N THR A 137 -20.36 -3.99 7.52
CA THR A 137 -21.33 -2.88 7.45
C THR A 137 -20.93 -1.75 8.41
N PRO A 138 -21.37 -0.50 8.20
CA PRO A 138 -21.13 0.62 9.14
C PRO A 138 -21.51 0.27 10.60
N ARG A 139 -22.56 -0.51 10.77
CA ARG A 139 -23.04 -0.93 12.10
C ARG A 139 -22.10 -1.96 12.74
N GLU A 140 -21.56 -2.90 11.98
CA GLU A 140 -20.58 -3.87 12.44
C GLU A 140 -19.25 -3.18 12.81
N ILE A 141 -18.83 -2.17 12.02
CA ILE A 141 -17.64 -1.36 12.33
C ILE A 141 -17.84 -0.60 13.65
N GLU A 142 -19.02 -0.04 13.89
CA GLU A 142 -19.33 0.68 15.12
C GLU A 142 -19.31 -0.25 16.34
N VAL A 143 -19.89 -1.44 16.24
CA VAL A 143 -19.82 -2.47 17.28
C VAL A 143 -18.38 -2.87 17.56
N LEU A 144 -17.58 -3.10 16.52
CA LEU A 144 -16.18 -3.50 16.67
C LEU A 144 -15.31 -2.44 17.33
N ARG A 145 -15.50 -1.15 17.02
CA ARG A 145 -14.82 -0.03 17.69
C ARG A 145 -15.11 0.02 19.19
N ARG A 146 -16.36 -0.20 19.59
CA ARG A 146 -16.79 -0.20 20.99
C ARG A 146 -16.21 -1.38 21.74
N LEU A 147 -16.16 -2.56 21.10
CA LEU A 147 -15.46 -3.74 21.64
C LEU A 147 -13.98 -3.47 21.87
N ALA A 148 -13.31 -2.79 20.93
CA ALA A 148 -11.91 -2.40 21.08
C ALA A 148 -11.71 -1.38 22.21
N GLY A 149 -12.71 -0.53 22.48
CA GLY A 149 -12.74 0.36 23.63
C GLY A 149 -13.05 -0.35 24.96
N GLY A 150 -13.13 -1.68 24.98
CA GLY A 150 -13.35 -2.48 26.19
C GLY A 150 -14.81 -2.54 26.67
N GLN A 151 -15.77 -2.07 25.87
CA GLN A 151 -17.18 -2.15 26.22
C GLN A 151 -17.71 -3.59 26.12
N ASP A 152 -18.53 -3.99 27.07
CA ASP A 152 -19.24 -5.25 27.00
C ASP A 152 -20.50 -5.13 26.10
N HIS A 153 -21.09 -6.28 25.74
CA HIS A 153 -22.25 -6.31 24.84
C HIS A 153 -23.48 -5.62 25.41
N LEU A 154 -23.63 -5.51 26.73
CA LEU A 154 -24.75 -4.81 27.38
C LEU A 154 -24.57 -3.29 27.32
N ALA A 155 -23.35 -2.80 27.50
CA ALA A 155 -23.00 -1.39 27.34
C ALA A 155 -23.19 -0.95 25.89
N ILE A 156 -22.69 -1.75 24.94
CA ILE A 156 -22.86 -1.52 23.50
C ILE A 156 -24.34 -1.47 23.13
N ALA A 157 -25.14 -2.40 23.64
CA ALA A 157 -26.58 -2.46 23.37
C ALA A 157 -27.32 -1.20 23.84
N ARG A 158 -26.96 -0.70 25.02
CA ARG A 158 -27.52 0.55 25.59
C ARG A 158 -27.14 1.77 24.74
N ASP A 159 -25.85 1.90 24.42
CA ASP A 159 -25.34 3.04 23.68
C ASP A 159 -25.90 3.10 22.24
N LEU A 160 -26.08 1.92 21.62
CA LEU A 160 -26.58 1.81 20.26
C LEU A 160 -28.12 1.72 20.19
N VAL A 161 -28.79 1.69 21.33
CA VAL A 161 -30.27 1.59 21.44
C VAL A 161 -30.81 0.37 20.70
N ILE A 162 -30.18 -0.80 20.91
CA ILE A 162 -30.56 -2.10 20.33
C ILE A 162 -30.58 -3.19 21.39
N ALA A 163 -31.23 -4.33 21.08
CA ALA A 163 -31.24 -5.45 22.01
C ALA A 163 -29.84 -6.10 22.13
N PRO A 164 -29.43 -6.58 23.34
CA PRO A 164 -28.17 -7.29 23.54
C PRO A 164 -27.97 -8.47 22.56
N LYS A 165 -29.01 -9.21 22.25
CA LYS A 165 -28.99 -10.29 21.29
C LYS A 165 -28.66 -9.82 19.86
N THR A 166 -29.01 -8.57 19.52
CA THR A 166 -28.64 -7.97 18.24
C THR A 166 -27.13 -7.65 18.17
N VAL A 167 -26.55 -7.21 19.29
CA VAL A 167 -25.10 -7.01 19.38
C VAL A 167 -24.34 -8.33 19.23
N GLU A 168 -24.82 -9.40 19.85
CA GLU A 168 -24.25 -10.75 19.71
C GLU A 168 -24.24 -11.19 18.23
N LYS A 169 -25.37 -11.01 17.53
CA LYS A 169 -25.47 -11.29 16.10
C LYS A 169 -24.48 -10.48 15.26
N HIS A 170 -24.30 -9.19 15.58
CA HIS A 170 -23.30 -8.38 14.89
C HIS A 170 -21.89 -8.91 15.15
N ILE A 171 -21.57 -9.32 16.36
CA ILE A 171 -20.28 -9.93 16.72
C ILE A 171 -20.04 -11.21 15.93
N GLU A 172 -21.01 -12.11 15.87
CA GLU A 172 -20.93 -13.35 15.09
C GLU A 172 -20.64 -13.05 13.59
N HIS A 173 -21.36 -12.11 13.00
CA HIS A 173 -21.13 -11.71 11.62
C HIS A 173 -19.74 -11.08 11.41
N ILE A 174 -19.25 -10.26 12.36
CA ILE A 174 -17.91 -9.70 12.34
C ILE A 174 -16.85 -10.82 12.34
N LEU A 175 -16.97 -11.79 13.26
CA LEU A 175 -16.04 -12.91 13.36
C LEU A 175 -16.00 -13.72 12.07
N MET A 176 -17.17 -14.02 11.50
CA MET A 176 -17.30 -14.75 10.25
C MET A 176 -16.67 -13.99 9.07
N LYS A 177 -16.95 -12.68 8.93
CA LYS A 177 -16.45 -11.86 7.85
C LYS A 177 -14.94 -11.61 7.93
N LEU A 178 -14.39 -11.50 9.15
CA LEU A 178 -12.95 -11.37 9.38
C LEU A 178 -12.20 -12.70 9.35
N GLY A 179 -12.92 -13.85 9.28
CA GLY A 179 -12.31 -15.17 9.29
C GLY A 179 -11.60 -15.51 10.60
N VAL A 180 -12.10 -15.00 11.74
CA VAL A 180 -11.49 -15.17 13.06
C VAL A 180 -12.46 -15.86 14.03
N HIS A 181 -11.92 -16.44 15.11
CA HIS A 181 -12.71 -17.27 16.04
C HIS A 181 -12.91 -16.64 17.44
N SER A 182 -12.34 -15.43 17.68
CA SER A 182 -12.50 -14.76 18.96
C SER A 182 -12.60 -13.23 18.81
N ARG A 183 -13.26 -12.58 19.79
CA ARG A 183 -13.37 -11.12 19.85
C ARG A 183 -11.99 -10.44 19.91
N ALA A 184 -11.05 -11.03 20.67
CA ALA A 184 -9.67 -10.53 20.77
C ALA A 184 -8.95 -10.58 19.42
N GLN A 185 -9.13 -11.66 18.65
CA GLN A 185 -8.60 -11.76 17.29
C GLN A 185 -9.25 -10.74 16.35
N ALA A 186 -10.57 -10.52 16.44
CA ALA A 186 -11.26 -9.53 15.62
C ALA A 186 -10.74 -8.11 15.91
N ILE A 187 -10.52 -7.77 17.18
CA ILE A 187 -9.93 -6.50 17.60
C ILE A 187 -8.50 -6.39 17.07
N ALA A 188 -7.66 -7.41 17.27
CA ALA A 188 -6.28 -7.42 16.79
C ALA A 188 -6.20 -7.23 15.25
N VAL A 189 -7.03 -7.97 14.47
CA VAL A 189 -7.07 -7.85 13.02
C VAL A 189 -7.56 -6.48 12.56
N ALA A 190 -8.51 -5.86 13.29
CA ALA A 190 -9.09 -4.57 12.94
C ALA A 190 -8.18 -3.37 13.26
N PHE A 191 -7.35 -3.50 14.31
CA PHE A 191 -6.56 -2.39 14.87
C PHE A 191 -5.04 -2.68 14.87
N GLN A 192 -4.56 -3.73 14.19
CA GLN A 192 -3.14 -3.96 13.92
C GLN A 192 -2.50 -2.90 12.99
N GLU A 193 -3.27 -1.90 12.57
CA GLU A 193 -2.81 -0.83 11.69
C GLU A 193 -1.94 0.23 12.39
N ASP A 194 -1.78 0.18 13.72
CA ASP A 194 -0.93 1.13 14.48
C ASP A 194 0.40 0.53 14.96
N ALA A 195 0.71 -0.72 14.63
CA ALA A 195 2.05 -1.25 14.85
C ALA A 195 2.88 -1.04 13.57
N PRO A 196 4.05 -0.37 13.64
CA PRO A 196 4.96 -0.33 12.51
C PRO A 196 5.24 -1.78 12.10
N ALA A 197 5.16 -2.06 10.80
CA ALA A 197 5.46 -3.39 10.28
C ALA A 197 6.83 -3.81 10.84
N ALA A 198 6.82 -4.81 11.71
CA ALA A 198 8.05 -5.40 12.19
C ALA A 198 8.81 -5.89 10.95
N PRO A 199 10.10 -5.58 10.83
CA PRO A 199 10.87 -6.03 9.69
C PRO A 199 10.78 -7.56 9.64
N VAL A 200 10.38 -8.10 8.50
CA VAL A 200 10.50 -9.53 8.20
C VAL A 200 11.99 -9.83 8.06
N LEU A 201 12.66 -9.92 9.21
CA LEU A 201 14.04 -10.38 9.37
C LEU A 201 14.00 -11.72 10.11
N ALA A 202 13.52 -12.74 9.43
CA ALA A 202 13.64 -14.10 9.93
C ALA A 202 13.62 -15.08 8.75
N ASP A 203 14.65 -15.08 7.91
CA ASP A 203 15.05 -16.29 7.16
C ASP A 203 16.44 -16.20 6.48
N VAL A 204 17.27 -15.20 6.83
CA VAL A 204 18.65 -15.18 6.30
C VAL A 204 19.56 -16.11 7.10
N THR A 205 19.25 -16.34 8.38
CA THR A 205 20.09 -17.20 9.26
C THR A 205 19.95 -18.69 8.93
N ARG A 206 18.83 -19.09 8.30
CA ARG A 206 18.59 -20.51 7.98
C ARG A 206 19.31 -20.99 6.71
N LEU A 207 19.64 -20.08 5.82
CA LEU A 207 20.40 -20.40 4.59
C LEU A 207 21.92 -20.51 4.84
N GLU A 208 22.45 -19.78 5.81
CA GLU A 208 23.85 -19.88 6.20
C GLU A 208 24.14 -21.14 7.00
N ASP A 209 23.20 -21.63 7.81
CA ASP A 209 23.33 -22.89 8.54
C ASP A 209 23.26 -24.14 7.66
N ILE A 210 22.56 -24.06 6.53
CA ILE A 210 22.52 -25.16 5.54
C ILE A 210 23.83 -25.23 4.77
N LYS A 211 24.41 -24.10 4.36
CA LYS A 211 25.71 -24.08 3.69
C LYS A 211 26.86 -24.56 4.58
N ARG A 212 26.88 -24.22 5.86
CA ARG A 212 27.88 -24.68 6.81
C ARG A 212 27.84 -26.20 7.09
N ARG A 213 26.67 -26.82 6.96
CA ARG A 213 26.52 -28.28 7.16
C ARG A 213 26.97 -29.07 5.95
N GLU A 214 26.87 -28.52 4.74
CA GLU A 214 27.34 -29.16 3.53
C GLU A 214 28.88 -29.08 3.37
N GLU A 215 29.51 -28.00 3.86
CA GLU A 215 30.98 -27.85 3.83
C GLU A 215 31.73 -28.66 4.91
N MET A 216 31.05 -29.18 5.94
CA MET A 216 31.64 -30.02 6.99
C MET A 216 31.45 -31.52 6.76
N SER A 217 30.84 -31.96 5.64
CA SER A 217 30.58 -33.36 5.30
C SER A 217 31.24 -33.81 4.00
N GLY A 218 32.20 -33.00 3.44
CA GLY A 218 32.97 -33.32 2.25
C GLY A 218 34.44 -33.60 2.56
#